data_58370aaeff3407c71db7c44c642030cb
#
_entry.id   58370aaeff3407c71db7c44c642030cb
#
_cell.length_a   1.000
_cell.length_b   1.000
_cell.length_c   1.000
_cell.angle_alpha   90.00
_cell.angle_beta   90.00
_cell.angle_gamma   90.00
#
_symmetry.space_group_name_H-M   'P 1'
#
loop_
_entity.id
_entity.type
_entity.pdbx_description
1 polymer ?
#
loop_
_entity_poly.entity_id
_entity_poly.type
_entity_poly.pdbx_seq_one_letter_code
_entity_poly.pdbx_strand_id
1 'polypeptide(L)'
;MALLELKNLKTFFATKRGTVKAVNGVSYSLDAGKVLGVVGESGSGKSVSAMSILRLLDGNGYIDSGEILFNGQDLTKLSMNEMYKIRGNEISVIFQEPMTSLNPVMKAGKQVREAVLLHRRGVSQKEA
;
A
#
# COMPACT_ATOMS: atom_id res chain seq x y z
N MET A 1 19.83 4.32 7.80
CA MET A 1 18.56 5.07 7.83
C MET A 1 17.46 4.22 7.19
N ALA A 2 16.33 4.08 7.84
CA ALA A 2 15.26 3.25 7.32
C ALA A 2 14.58 3.89 6.11
N LEU A 3 14.37 3.10 5.05
CA LEU A 3 13.59 3.52 3.89
C LEU A 3 12.11 3.57 4.25
N LEU A 4 11.63 2.54 4.96
CA LEU A 4 10.26 2.41 5.41
C LEU A 4 10.27 2.05 6.89
N GLU A 5 9.42 2.72 7.68
CA GLU A 5 9.31 2.44 9.11
C GLU A 5 7.85 2.55 9.55
N LEU A 6 7.34 1.50 10.16
CA LEU A 6 6.06 1.51 10.82
C LEU A 6 6.29 1.66 12.32
N LYS A 7 5.62 2.62 12.94
CA LYS A 7 5.74 2.88 14.38
C LYS A 7 4.38 2.72 15.03
N ASN A 8 4.23 1.65 15.80
CA ASN A 8 3.03 1.39 16.61
C ASN A 8 1.73 1.52 15.79
N LEU A 9 1.75 0.96 14.59
CA LEU A 9 0.62 1.04 13.66
C LEU A 9 -0.59 0.31 14.19
N LYS A 10 -1.73 0.98 14.15
CA LYS A 10 -3.04 0.41 14.48
C LYS A 10 -4.00 0.64 13.32
N THR A 11 -4.46 -0.44 12.73
CA THR A 11 -5.45 -0.43 11.65
C THR A 11 -6.66 -1.23 12.09
N PHE A 12 -7.82 -0.59 12.07
CA PHE A 12 -9.06 -1.16 12.56
C PHE A 12 -10.12 -1.17 11.47
N PHE A 13 -11.10 -2.04 11.64
CA PHE A 13 -12.27 -2.12 10.77
C PHE A 13 -13.55 -1.95 11.60
N ALA A 14 -14.37 -0.99 11.21
CA ALA A 14 -15.67 -0.77 11.83
C ALA A 14 -16.68 -1.75 11.26
N THR A 15 -17.28 -2.57 12.12
CA THR A 15 -18.30 -3.54 11.73
C THR A 15 -19.57 -3.33 12.55
N LYS A 16 -20.68 -3.95 12.12
CA LYS A 16 -21.95 -3.91 12.86
C LYS A 16 -21.84 -4.54 14.24
N ARG A 17 -20.87 -5.45 14.45
CA ARG A 17 -20.63 -6.14 15.73
C ARG A 17 -19.58 -5.45 16.61
N GLY A 18 -19.02 -4.32 16.15
CA GLY A 18 -17.98 -3.61 16.85
C GLY A 18 -16.74 -3.40 15.98
N THR A 19 -15.65 -3.00 16.62
CA THR A 19 -14.40 -2.71 15.95
C THR A 19 -13.50 -3.94 15.91
N VAL A 20 -13.03 -4.31 14.72
CA VAL A 20 -12.01 -5.36 14.54
C VAL A 20 -10.65 -4.69 14.52
N LYS A 21 -9.78 -5.06 15.45
CA LYS A 21 -8.41 -4.55 15.56
C LYS A 21 -7.46 -5.45 14.75
N ALA A 22 -7.49 -5.28 13.44
CA ALA A 22 -6.73 -6.14 12.53
C ALA A 22 -5.21 -5.99 12.70
N VAL A 23 -4.75 -4.77 12.92
CA VAL A 23 -3.37 -4.44 13.27
C VAL A 23 -3.40 -3.62 14.54
N ASN A 24 -2.74 -4.07 15.58
CA ASN A 24 -2.84 -3.46 16.90
C ASN A 24 -1.45 -3.23 17.53
N GLY A 25 -0.77 -2.18 17.10
CA GLY A 25 0.51 -1.79 17.65
C GLY A 25 1.72 -2.50 17.02
N VAL A 26 1.74 -2.59 15.69
CA VAL A 26 2.84 -3.22 14.96
C VAL A 26 3.91 -2.21 14.61
N SER A 27 5.17 -2.60 14.84
CA SER A 27 6.33 -1.79 14.50
C SER A 27 7.37 -2.63 13.78
N TYR A 28 7.86 -2.16 12.65
CA TYR A 28 9.00 -2.73 11.96
C TYR A 28 9.63 -1.69 11.03
N SER A 29 10.84 -1.96 10.59
CA SER A 29 11.54 -1.08 9.67
C SER A 29 12.22 -1.87 8.57
N LEU A 30 12.44 -1.21 7.43
CA LEU A 30 13.12 -1.77 6.27
C LEU A 30 14.12 -0.75 5.75
N ASP A 31 15.37 -1.15 5.70
CA ASP A 31 16.44 -0.33 5.13
C ASP A 31 16.51 -0.49 3.61
N ALA A 32 17.03 0.52 2.94
CA ALA A 32 17.23 0.48 1.50
C ALA A 32 18.12 -0.71 1.10
N GLY A 33 17.74 -1.39 0.03
CA GLY A 33 18.48 -2.55 -0.47
C GLY A 33 18.30 -3.83 0.34
N LYS A 34 17.38 -3.84 1.30
CA LYS A 34 17.10 -5.00 2.15
C LYS A 34 15.74 -5.60 1.84
N VAL A 35 15.51 -6.81 2.33
CA VAL A 35 14.23 -7.52 2.23
C VAL A 35 13.78 -7.86 3.64
N LEU A 36 12.53 -7.54 3.95
CA LEU A 36 11.90 -7.89 5.22
C LEU A 36 10.82 -8.93 4.98
N GLY A 37 10.94 -10.08 5.63
CA GLY A 37 9.90 -11.10 5.63
C GLY A 37 8.93 -10.89 6.77
N VAL A 38 7.63 -10.86 6.47
CA VAL A 38 6.56 -10.79 7.47
C VAL A 38 5.80 -12.11 7.43
N VAL A 39 5.84 -12.84 8.53
CA VAL A 39 5.25 -14.17 8.63
C VAL A 39 4.20 -14.19 9.72
N GLY A 40 3.24 -15.09 9.59
CA GLY A 40 2.16 -15.25 10.56
C GLY A 40 1.07 -16.13 9.96
N GLU A 41 0.17 -16.61 10.82
CA GLU A 41 -0.97 -17.40 10.40
C GLU A 41 -2.00 -16.54 9.65
N SER A 42 -2.89 -17.19 8.91
CA SER A 42 -4.01 -16.53 8.24
C SER A 42 -4.83 -15.73 9.26
N GLY A 43 -5.16 -14.49 8.93
CA GLY A 43 -5.91 -13.61 9.82
C GLY A 43 -5.07 -12.90 10.88
N SER A 44 -3.73 -13.02 10.83
CA SER A 44 -2.85 -12.36 11.80
C SER A 44 -2.57 -10.88 11.50
N GLY A 45 -3.06 -10.35 10.38
CA GLY A 45 -2.89 -8.95 10.01
C GLY A 45 -1.74 -8.65 9.05
N LYS A 46 -1.07 -9.67 8.52
CA LYS A 46 0.04 -9.48 7.58
C LYS A 46 -0.35 -8.62 6.36
N SER A 47 -1.39 -9.05 5.67
CA SER A 47 -1.87 -8.35 4.48
C SER A 47 -2.41 -6.97 4.81
N VAL A 48 -3.12 -6.84 5.93
CA VAL A 48 -3.68 -5.55 6.37
C VAL A 48 -2.56 -4.56 6.69
N SER A 49 -1.49 -5.01 7.35
CA SER A 49 -0.35 -4.11 7.63
C SER A 49 0.31 -3.63 6.33
N ALA A 50 0.48 -4.52 5.35
CA ALA A 50 1.02 -4.16 4.06
C ALA A 50 0.10 -3.19 3.28
N MET A 51 -1.20 -3.46 3.26
CA MET A 51 -2.17 -2.58 2.58
C MET A 51 -2.27 -1.22 3.28
N SER A 52 -2.05 -1.15 4.59
CA SER A 52 -2.05 0.11 5.33
C SER A 52 -0.95 1.07 4.85
N ILE A 53 0.18 0.54 4.42
CA ILE A 53 1.30 1.36 3.92
C ILE A 53 0.85 2.25 2.76
N LEU A 54 0.10 1.68 1.82
CA LEU A 54 -0.44 2.42 0.68
C LEU A 54 -1.86 2.95 0.93
N ARG A 55 -2.39 2.75 2.13
CA ARG A 55 -3.74 3.15 2.51
C ARG A 55 -4.80 2.54 1.58
N LEU A 56 -4.57 1.30 1.15
CA LEU A 56 -5.48 0.52 0.31
C LEU A 56 -6.34 -0.38 1.19
N LEU A 57 -7.16 0.22 2.04
CA LEU A 57 -8.04 -0.49 2.96
C LEU A 57 -9.46 -0.55 2.39
N ASP A 58 -10.19 -1.62 2.73
CA ASP A 58 -11.62 -1.69 2.41
C ASP A 58 -12.37 -0.52 3.04
N GLY A 59 -13.57 -0.22 2.54
CA GLY A 59 -14.31 0.98 2.89
C GLY A 59 -14.56 1.21 4.38
N ASN A 60 -14.62 0.14 5.17
CA ASN A 60 -14.77 0.21 6.63
C ASN A 60 -13.44 0.18 7.39
N GLY A 61 -12.32 0.10 6.68
CA GLY A 61 -10.99 0.09 7.28
C GLY A 61 -10.42 1.48 7.43
N TYR A 62 -9.69 1.71 8.53
CA TYR A 62 -9.03 2.99 8.79
C TYR A 62 -7.78 2.80 9.65
N ILE A 63 -6.84 3.72 9.52
CA ILE A 63 -5.68 3.77 10.39
C ILE A 63 -6.07 4.56 11.64
N ASP A 64 -6.14 3.86 12.78
CA ASP A 64 -6.53 4.46 14.05
C ASP A 64 -5.42 5.35 14.63
N SER A 65 -4.18 4.82 14.61
CA SER A 65 -3.03 5.54 15.15
C SER A 65 -1.73 4.93 14.63
N GLY A 66 -0.62 5.54 15.01
CA GLY A 66 0.71 5.14 14.58
C GLY A 66 1.20 5.93 13.40
N GLU A 67 2.40 5.62 12.96
CA GLU A 67 3.06 6.31 11.86
C GLU A 67 3.56 5.32 10.82
N ILE A 68 3.52 5.75 9.55
CA ILE A 68 4.13 5.02 8.43
C ILE A 68 5.07 5.99 7.75
N LEU A 69 6.37 5.86 8.06
CA LEU A 69 7.39 6.76 7.53
C LEU A 69 8.03 6.14 6.30
N PHE A 70 7.98 6.84 5.19
CA PHE A 70 8.66 6.49 3.95
C PHE A 70 9.59 7.63 3.57
N ASN A 71 10.90 7.38 3.56
CA ASN A 71 11.92 8.41 3.39
C ASN A 71 11.73 9.59 4.36
N GLY A 72 11.32 9.29 5.59
CA GLY A 72 11.07 10.30 6.62
C GLY A 72 9.73 11.01 6.55
N GLN A 73 8.90 10.70 5.56
CA GLN A 73 7.59 11.31 5.38
C GLN A 73 6.48 10.38 5.86
N ASP A 74 5.61 10.88 6.72
CA ASP A 74 4.49 10.09 7.25
C ASP A 74 3.36 9.97 6.23
N LEU A 75 3.21 8.78 5.68
CA LEU A 75 2.19 8.49 4.65
C LEU A 75 0.77 8.58 5.19
N THR A 76 0.58 8.46 6.51
CA THR A 76 -0.77 8.54 7.11
C THR A 76 -1.35 9.95 7.07
N LYS A 77 -0.49 10.94 6.91
CA LYS A 77 -0.87 12.37 6.92
C LYS A 77 -0.97 12.98 5.52
N LEU A 78 -0.65 12.22 4.48
CA LEU A 78 -0.70 12.73 3.10
C LEU A 78 -2.13 12.83 2.59
N SER A 79 -2.38 13.80 1.71
CA SER A 79 -3.62 13.87 0.95
C SER A 79 -3.71 12.70 -0.03
N MET A 80 -4.91 12.42 -0.54
CA MET A 80 -5.07 11.36 -1.55
C MET A 80 -4.32 11.69 -2.84
N ASN A 81 -4.25 12.96 -3.22
CA ASN A 81 -3.47 13.38 -4.40
C ASN A 81 -1.97 13.09 -4.22
N GLU A 82 -1.44 13.30 -3.02
CA GLU A 82 -0.04 12.99 -2.71
C GLU A 82 0.19 11.47 -2.71
N MET A 83 -0.77 10.69 -2.18
CA MET A 83 -0.70 9.22 -2.20
C MET A 83 -0.74 8.68 -3.63
N TYR A 84 -1.50 9.28 -4.53
CA TYR A 84 -1.54 8.87 -5.94
C TYR A 84 -0.19 8.98 -6.63
N LYS A 85 0.64 9.93 -6.22
CA LYS A 85 2.00 10.10 -6.76
C LYS A 85 2.95 9.01 -6.27
N ILE A 86 2.68 8.43 -5.12
CA ILE A 86 3.50 7.36 -4.51
C ILE A 86 3.08 5.99 -5.00
N ARG A 87 1.78 5.74 -5.08
CA ARG A 87 1.22 4.45 -5.50
C ARG A 87 1.59 4.10 -6.93
N GLY A 88 2.21 2.94 -7.10
CA GLY A 88 2.62 2.45 -8.41
C GLY A 88 3.85 3.13 -9.00
N ASN A 89 4.39 4.13 -8.33
CA ASN A 89 5.59 4.84 -8.76
C ASN A 89 6.76 4.61 -7.80
N GLU A 90 6.60 4.96 -6.54
CA GLU A 90 7.64 4.76 -5.52
C GLU A 90 7.42 3.48 -4.72
N ILE A 91 6.17 3.10 -4.49
CA ILE A 91 5.80 1.87 -3.79
C ILE A 91 4.72 1.15 -4.61
N SER A 92 4.94 -0.12 -4.88
CA SER A 92 3.99 -0.96 -5.60
C SER A 92 3.59 -2.18 -4.79
N VAL A 93 2.47 -2.79 -5.13
CA VAL A 93 1.94 -3.99 -4.48
C VAL A 93 1.74 -5.10 -5.50
N ILE A 94 2.17 -6.30 -5.14
CA ILE A 94 1.78 -7.52 -5.84
C ILE A 94 0.75 -8.22 -4.96
N PHE A 95 -0.50 -8.27 -5.44
CA PHE A 95 -1.60 -8.84 -4.67
C PHE A 95 -1.52 -10.36 -4.58
N GLN A 96 -2.16 -10.93 -3.57
CA GLN A 96 -2.18 -12.37 -3.32
C GLN A 96 -2.82 -13.14 -4.49
N GLU A 97 -3.81 -12.56 -5.16
CA GLU A 97 -4.47 -13.15 -6.32
C GLU A 97 -4.15 -12.32 -7.58
N PRO A 98 -3.03 -12.60 -8.26
CA PRO A 98 -2.63 -11.82 -9.43
C PRO A 98 -3.56 -12.00 -10.63
N MET A 99 -4.36 -13.06 -10.67
CA MET A 99 -5.31 -13.32 -11.76
C MET A 99 -6.39 -12.23 -11.88
N THR A 100 -6.70 -11.52 -10.79
CA THR A 100 -7.71 -10.45 -10.76
C THR A 100 -7.09 -9.06 -10.92
N SER A 101 -5.77 -8.96 -11.04
CA SER A 101 -5.07 -7.66 -11.12
C SER A 101 -5.25 -6.95 -12.45
N LEU A 102 -5.55 -7.70 -13.52
CA LEU A 102 -5.81 -7.14 -14.84
C LEU A 102 -7.29 -7.25 -15.20
N ASN A 103 -7.80 -6.19 -15.82
CA ASN A 103 -9.17 -6.18 -16.34
C ASN A 103 -9.25 -7.08 -17.59
N PRO A 104 -10.06 -8.16 -17.57
CA PRO A 104 -10.09 -9.13 -18.67
C PRO A 104 -10.70 -8.58 -19.98
N VAL A 105 -11.44 -7.47 -19.93
CA VAL A 105 -12.04 -6.86 -21.12
C VAL A 105 -11.19 -5.75 -21.74
N MET A 106 -10.02 -5.48 -21.17
CA MET A 106 -9.07 -4.50 -21.70
C MET A 106 -7.76 -5.18 -22.11
N LYS A 107 -7.09 -4.65 -23.13
CA LYS A 107 -5.80 -5.16 -23.56
C LYS A 107 -4.76 -4.99 -22.45
N ALA A 108 -3.98 -6.06 -22.18
CA ALA A 108 -2.98 -6.06 -21.12
C ALA A 108 -1.92 -4.96 -21.33
N GLY A 109 -1.45 -4.77 -22.56
CA GLY A 109 -0.49 -3.72 -22.87
C GLY A 109 -0.98 -2.31 -22.55
N LYS A 110 -2.26 -2.05 -22.76
CA LYS A 110 -2.87 -0.76 -22.42
C LYS A 110 -2.86 -0.52 -20.92
N GLN A 111 -3.13 -1.56 -20.12
CA GLN A 111 -3.13 -1.48 -18.66
C GLN A 111 -1.72 -1.25 -18.10
N VAL A 112 -0.72 -1.93 -18.67
CA VAL A 112 0.68 -1.73 -18.27
C VAL A 112 1.14 -0.32 -18.62
N ARG A 113 0.78 0.16 -19.83
CA ARG A 113 1.12 1.50 -20.30
C ARG A 113 0.55 2.60 -19.41
N GLU A 114 -0.62 2.38 -18.83
CA GLU A 114 -1.28 3.34 -17.95
C GLU A 114 -0.37 3.79 -16.80
N ALA A 115 0.36 2.88 -16.17
CA ALA A 115 1.28 3.23 -15.09
C ALA A 115 2.37 4.20 -15.57
N VAL A 116 2.90 4.01 -16.78
CA VAL A 116 3.91 4.90 -17.34
C VAL A 116 3.31 6.28 -17.63
N LEU A 117 2.13 6.32 -18.22
CA LEU A 117 1.45 7.58 -18.57
C LEU A 117 1.07 8.39 -17.33
N LEU A 118 0.67 7.73 -16.24
CA LEU A 118 0.28 8.40 -15.00
C LEU A 118 1.46 9.00 -14.25
N HIS A 119 2.64 8.39 -14.32
CA HIS A 119 3.78 8.76 -13.47
C HIS A 119 4.95 9.37 -14.21
N ARG A 120 4.99 9.30 -15.54
CA ARG A 120 6.06 9.86 -16.35
C ARG A 120 5.55 10.97 -17.27
N ARG A 121 5.96 12.19 -16.97
CA ARG A 121 5.57 13.37 -17.76
C ARG A 121 6.30 13.37 -19.11
N GLY A 122 5.61 13.81 -20.13
CA GLY A 122 6.18 13.98 -21.47
C GLY A 122 6.34 12.69 -22.27
N VAL A 123 5.88 11.55 -21.75
CA VAL A 123 5.89 10.28 -22.47
C VAL A 123 4.60 10.12 -23.26
N SER A 124 4.72 9.87 -24.56
CA SER A 124 3.57 9.60 -25.42
C SER A 124 3.06 8.16 -25.25
N GLN A 125 1.84 7.90 -25.70
CA GLN A 125 1.29 6.54 -25.68
C GLN A 125 2.16 5.55 -26.47
N LYS A 126 2.80 6.00 -27.53
CA LYS A 126 3.68 5.16 -28.36
C LYS A 126 4.96 4.79 -27.62
N GLU A 127 5.53 5.70 -26.82
CA GLU A 127 6.74 5.46 -26.04
C GLU A 127 6.46 4.60 -24.80
N ALA A 128 5.27 4.73 -24.23
CA ALA A 128 4.86 3.93 -23.08
C ALA A 128 4.56 2.48 -23.51
#